data_8499761d4c7b508e2c3b88f413fc199a
#
_entry.id   8499761d4c7b508e2c3b88f413fc199a
#
_cell.length_a   1.000
_cell.length_b   1.000
_cell.length_c   1.000
_cell.angle_alpha   90.00
_cell.angle_beta   90.00
_cell.angle_gamma   90.00
#
_symmetry.space_group_name_H-M   'P 1'
#
loop_
_entity.id
_entity.type
_entity.pdbx_description
1 polymer ?
#
loop_
_entity_poly.entity_id
_entity_poly.type
_entity_poly.pdbx_seq_one_letter_code
_entity_poly.pdbx_strand_id
1 'polypeptide(L)'
;MKKIITILAFLFSFSFTSNSYAKTEIHWWYGNSGFLGDVIIEIANRFNASQNEYTVIPTGKGSYEDNMAATIAAFRAGDQPHYSQVYDAGAAIMVAQVKNGVVIGFEEMAEKYGIKVDADNYIPGIKNFYADSDGKMI
;
A
#
# COMPACT_ATOMS: atom_id res chain seq x y z
N MET A 1 55.63 14.81 19.38
CA MET A 1 54.71 13.67 19.42
C MET A 1 53.32 14.00 19.93
N LYS A 2 53.11 14.86 20.94
CA LYS A 2 51.78 15.22 21.49
C LYS A 2 50.86 15.97 20.44
N LYS A 3 51.42 16.79 19.57
CA LYS A 3 50.64 17.55 18.55
C LYS A 3 50.12 16.69 17.38
N ILE A 4 50.73 15.58 17.06
CA ILE A 4 50.32 14.67 15.98
C ILE A 4 49.12 13.81 16.42
N ILE A 5 49.07 13.44 17.68
CA ILE A 5 47.94 12.66 18.26
C ILE A 5 46.64 13.48 18.28
N THR A 6 46.74 14.80 18.53
CA THR A 6 45.57 15.69 18.55
C THR A 6 44.95 15.87 17.16
N ILE A 7 45.74 15.88 16.08
CA ILE A 7 45.25 15.97 14.67
C ILE A 7 44.61 14.66 14.23
N LEU A 8 45.12 13.52 14.67
CA LEU A 8 44.54 12.21 14.32
C LEU A 8 43.18 11.98 15.00
N ALA A 9 42.97 12.50 16.21
CA ALA A 9 41.68 12.45 16.91
C ALA A 9 40.59 13.33 16.25
N PHE A 10 40.98 14.42 15.60
CA PHE A 10 40.06 15.31 14.91
C PHE A 10 39.59 14.76 13.54
N LEU A 11 40.39 13.92 12.92
CA LEU A 11 40.03 13.25 11.65
C LEU A 11 39.09 12.06 11.82
N PHE A 12 38.95 11.51 13.01
CA PHE A 12 38.05 10.37 13.31
C PHE A 12 36.60 10.81 13.66
N SER A 13 36.36 12.12 13.80
CA SER A 13 35.06 12.70 14.05
C SER A 13 34.26 12.94 12.76
N PHE A 14 34.67 12.30 11.65
CA PHE A 14 33.88 12.37 10.40
C PHE A 14 32.63 11.51 10.58
N SER A 15 31.61 12.18 10.98
CA SER A 15 30.26 11.77 11.27
C SER A 15 29.72 10.82 10.21
N PHE A 16 29.36 9.62 10.61
CA PHE A 16 28.35 8.83 9.91
C PHE A 16 27.03 9.61 9.99
N THR A 17 26.82 10.53 9.08
CA THR A 17 25.47 11.06 8.83
C THR A 17 24.67 9.93 8.21
N SER A 18 24.02 9.13 9.04
CA SER A 18 22.96 8.25 8.59
C SER A 18 21.87 9.16 7.98
N ASN A 19 21.80 9.24 6.66
CA ASN A 19 20.64 9.82 5.99
C ASN A 19 19.44 8.94 6.33
N SER A 20 18.78 9.26 7.44
CA SER A 20 17.46 8.71 7.73
C SER A 20 16.49 9.43 6.81
N TYR A 21 16.26 8.88 5.63
CA TYR A 21 15.12 9.29 4.83
C TYR A 21 13.85 8.93 5.59
N ALA A 22 12.94 9.89 5.73
CA ALA A 22 11.61 9.59 6.25
C ALA A 22 10.97 8.53 5.34
N LYS A 23 10.37 7.50 5.95
CA LYS A 23 9.65 6.46 5.19
C LYS A 23 8.48 7.09 4.45
N THR A 24 8.21 6.62 3.23
CA THR A 24 7.02 7.02 2.48
C THR A 24 5.78 6.41 3.11
N GLU A 25 4.80 7.23 3.45
CA GLU A 25 3.54 6.77 4.03
C GLU A 25 2.58 6.24 2.96
N ILE A 26 2.00 5.06 3.20
CA ILE A 26 1.01 4.39 2.37
C ILE A 26 -0.28 4.27 3.18
N HIS A 27 -1.28 5.09 2.91
CA HIS A 27 -2.58 5.04 3.58
C HIS A 27 -3.43 3.90 3.01
N TRP A 28 -3.80 2.96 3.87
CA TRP A 28 -4.68 1.83 3.55
C TRP A 28 -5.98 1.93 4.33
N TRP A 29 -7.10 2.17 3.63
CA TRP A 29 -8.42 2.22 4.25
C TRP A 29 -9.15 0.88 4.11
N TYR A 30 -9.84 0.46 5.18
CA TYR A 30 -10.54 -0.82 5.23
C TYR A 30 -11.85 -0.75 6.02
N GLY A 31 -12.78 -1.67 5.72
CA GLY A 31 -14.12 -1.74 6.31
C GLY A 31 -14.32 -2.85 7.34
N ASN A 32 -13.28 -3.61 7.66
CA ASN A 32 -13.40 -4.68 8.65
C ASN A 32 -13.27 -4.15 10.08
N SER A 33 -13.96 -4.80 11.03
CA SER A 33 -13.87 -4.51 12.46
C SER A 33 -13.61 -5.78 13.25
N GLY A 34 -13.38 -5.65 14.57
CA GLY A 34 -13.08 -6.77 15.47
C GLY A 34 -11.88 -7.58 14.97
N PHE A 35 -11.94 -8.90 15.11
CA PHE A 35 -10.83 -9.80 14.78
C PHE A 35 -10.26 -9.60 13.35
N LEU A 36 -11.12 -9.38 12.37
CA LEU A 36 -10.64 -9.16 10.98
C LEU A 36 -9.90 -7.82 10.85
N GLY A 37 -10.34 -6.78 11.55
CA GLY A 37 -9.62 -5.52 11.64
C GLY A 37 -8.24 -5.68 12.27
N ASP A 38 -8.15 -6.46 13.35
CA ASP A 38 -6.89 -6.76 14.04
C ASP A 38 -5.90 -7.49 13.11
N VAL A 39 -6.40 -8.42 12.29
CA VAL A 39 -5.59 -9.13 11.28
C VAL A 39 -5.02 -8.15 10.23
N ILE A 40 -5.80 -7.17 9.79
CA ILE A 40 -5.32 -6.14 8.84
C ILE A 40 -4.20 -5.32 9.47
N ILE A 41 -4.37 -4.89 10.72
CA ILE A 41 -3.35 -4.15 11.47
C ILE A 41 -2.06 -4.98 11.61
N GLU A 42 -2.21 -6.26 11.95
CA GLU A 42 -1.05 -7.18 12.07
C GLU A 42 -0.29 -7.35 10.75
N ILE A 43 -1.01 -7.49 9.63
CA ILE A 43 -0.40 -7.56 8.29
C ILE A 43 0.41 -6.29 8.01
N ALA A 44 -0.17 -5.11 8.26
CA ALA A 44 0.52 -3.83 8.07
C ALA A 44 1.76 -3.72 8.98
N ASN A 45 1.65 -4.10 10.26
CA ASN A 45 2.77 -4.08 11.20
C ASN A 45 3.91 -5.00 10.76
N ARG A 46 3.60 -6.20 10.29
CA ARG A 46 4.61 -7.15 9.78
C ARG A 46 5.30 -6.61 8.53
N PHE A 47 4.57 -6.01 7.62
CA PHE A 47 5.16 -5.35 6.45
C PHE A 47 6.07 -4.19 6.89
N ASN A 48 5.59 -3.32 7.78
CA ASN A 48 6.37 -2.17 8.28
C ASN A 48 7.65 -2.59 9.01
N ALA A 49 7.65 -3.74 9.66
CA ALA A 49 8.83 -4.29 10.33
C ALA A 49 9.82 -4.96 9.37
N SER A 50 9.39 -5.37 8.16
CA SER A 50 10.21 -6.12 7.21
C SER A 50 11.11 -5.25 6.33
N GLN A 51 10.89 -3.93 6.29
CA GLN A 51 11.62 -2.99 5.43
C GLN A 51 11.65 -1.57 6.04
N ASN A 52 12.44 -0.66 5.43
CA ASN A 52 12.66 0.71 5.93
C ASN A 52 12.29 1.83 4.94
N GLU A 53 11.69 1.51 3.80
CA GLU A 53 11.36 2.48 2.75
C GLU A 53 9.95 3.04 2.89
N TYR A 54 9.00 2.21 3.35
CA TYR A 54 7.58 2.54 3.43
C TYR A 54 7.02 2.33 4.84
N THR A 55 5.96 3.07 5.14
CA THR A 55 5.12 2.83 6.32
C THR A 55 3.67 2.73 5.87
N VAL A 56 3.08 1.53 5.97
CA VAL A 56 1.65 1.34 5.74
C VAL A 56 0.89 1.77 7.00
N ILE A 57 -0.08 2.66 6.81
CA ILE A 57 -0.95 3.21 7.86
C ILE A 57 -2.36 2.66 7.61
N PRO A 58 -2.77 1.58 8.30
CA PRO A 58 -4.11 1.04 8.18
C PRO A 58 -5.11 1.92 8.94
N THR A 59 -6.23 2.26 8.30
CA THR A 59 -7.30 3.07 8.89
C THR A 59 -8.65 2.39 8.69
N GLY A 60 -9.27 1.93 9.78
CA GLY A 60 -10.61 1.35 9.76
C GLY A 60 -11.67 2.43 9.56
N LYS A 61 -12.62 2.17 8.68
CA LYS A 61 -13.73 3.09 8.35
C LYS A 61 -15.10 2.59 8.83
N GLY A 62 -15.14 1.48 9.59
CA GLY A 62 -16.35 0.92 10.16
C GLY A 62 -16.89 -0.28 9.38
N SER A 63 -17.58 -0.05 8.27
CA SER A 63 -18.10 -1.09 7.39
C SER A 63 -17.50 -0.97 5.97
N TYR A 64 -17.79 -1.95 5.11
CA TYR A 64 -17.41 -1.86 3.69
C TYR A 64 -18.09 -0.68 2.98
N GLU A 65 -19.36 -0.44 3.31
CA GLU A 65 -20.16 0.67 2.79
C GLU A 65 -19.59 2.02 3.23
N ASP A 66 -19.25 2.16 4.50
CA ASP A 66 -18.64 3.37 5.06
C ASP A 66 -17.27 3.62 4.43
N ASN A 67 -16.48 2.56 4.27
CA ASN A 67 -15.18 2.65 3.62
C ASN A 67 -15.30 3.12 2.16
N MET A 68 -16.25 2.55 1.41
CA MET A 68 -16.51 2.95 0.03
C MET A 68 -16.98 4.40 -0.06
N ALA A 69 -17.95 4.79 0.79
CA ALA A 69 -18.45 6.17 0.82
C ALA A 69 -17.34 7.17 1.16
N ALA A 70 -16.51 6.85 2.16
CA ALA A 70 -15.37 7.68 2.55
C ALA A 70 -14.33 7.78 1.42
N THR A 71 -14.03 6.68 0.73
CA THR A 71 -13.08 6.65 -0.38
C THR A 71 -13.56 7.51 -1.55
N ILE A 72 -14.85 7.41 -1.92
CA ILE A 72 -15.45 8.24 -2.98
C ILE A 72 -15.42 9.72 -2.60
N ALA A 73 -15.75 10.06 -1.35
CA ALA A 73 -15.72 11.43 -0.88
C ALA A 73 -14.29 12.01 -0.91
N ALA A 74 -13.32 11.25 -0.42
CA ALA A 74 -11.91 11.64 -0.43
C ALA A 74 -11.36 11.79 -1.85
N PHE A 75 -11.72 10.89 -2.78
CA PHE A 75 -11.32 11.01 -4.18
C PHE A 75 -11.83 12.32 -4.81
N ARG A 76 -13.10 12.69 -4.55
CA ARG A 76 -13.67 13.96 -5.03
C ARG A 76 -12.97 15.19 -4.44
N ALA A 77 -12.41 15.05 -3.24
CA ALA A 77 -11.66 16.10 -2.56
C ALA A 77 -10.16 16.13 -2.95
N GLY A 78 -9.66 15.14 -3.67
CA GLY A 78 -8.24 14.99 -3.99
C GLY A 78 -7.39 14.49 -2.81
N ASP A 79 -8.01 13.83 -1.82
CA ASP A 79 -7.39 13.34 -0.57
C ASP A 79 -7.68 11.84 -0.37
N GLN A 80 -7.71 11.09 -1.45
CA GLN A 80 -7.97 9.65 -1.41
C GLN A 80 -6.79 8.86 -0.82
N PRO A 81 -7.07 7.68 -0.20
CA PRO A 81 -6.02 6.79 0.25
C PRO A 81 -5.26 6.20 -0.96
N HIS A 82 -4.06 5.71 -0.72
CA HIS A 82 -3.28 4.97 -1.72
C HIS A 82 -3.90 3.59 -2.01
N TYR A 83 -4.54 3.01 -1.00
CA TYR A 83 -5.13 1.68 -1.07
C TYR A 83 -6.46 1.66 -0.30
N SER A 84 -7.50 1.12 -0.91
CA SER A 84 -8.82 0.99 -0.27
C SER A 84 -9.37 -0.42 -0.49
N GLN A 85 -9.85 -1.03 0.60
CA GLN A 85 -10.53 -2.32 0.55
C GLN A 85 -11.92 -2.15 -0.08
N VAL A 86 -12.26 -3.07 -0.97
CA VAL A 86 -13.58 -3.14 -1.61
C VAL A 86 -14.22 -4.51 -1.38
N TYR A 87 -15.51 -4.64 -1.65
CA TYR A 87 -16.27 -5.88 -1.59
C TYR A 87 -17.16 -6.02 -2.85
N ASP A 88 -17.92 -7.09 -2.96
CA ASP A 88 -18.64 -7.50 -4.18
C ASP A 88 -19.28 -6.38 -4.99
N ALA A 89 -20.23 -5.64 -4.38
CA ALA A 89 -20.91 -4.53 -5.07
C ALA A 89 -19.93 -3.38 -5.38
N GLY A 90 -18.97 -3.14 -4.47
CA GLY A 90 -17.90 -2.17 -4.66
C GLY A 90 -16.97 -2.55 -5.80
N ALA A 91 -16.68 -3.85 -5.98
CA ALA A 91 -15.85 -4.33 -7.07
C ALA A 91 -16.46 -3.97 -8.43
N ALA A 92 -17.76 -4.17 -8.64
CA ALA A 92 -18.44 -3.79 -9.89
C ALA A 92 -18.31 -2.29 -10.20
N ILE A 93 -18.42 -1.44 -9.18
CA ILE A 93 -18.24 0.01 -9.30
C ILE A 93 -16.79 0.34 -9.65
N MET A 94 -15.82 -0.31 -8.98
CA MET A 94 -14.39 -0.08 -9.21
C MET A 94 -13.95 -0.54 -10.59
N VAL A 95 -14.45 -1.69 -11.10
CA VAL A 95 -14.21 -2.13 -12.48
C VAL A 95 -14.60 -1.02 -13.48
N ALA A 96 -15.75 -0.39 -13.28
CA ALA A 96 -16.17 0.73 -14.12
C ALA A 96 -15.22 1.94 -14.01
N GLN A 97 -14.61 2.17 -12.85
CA GLN A 97 -13.70 3.28 -12.60
C GLN A 97 -12.29 3.04 -13.16
N VAL A 98 -11.84 1.80 -13.32
CA VAL A 98 -10.56 1.48 -14.00
C VAL A 98 -10.54 2.09 -15.40
N LYS A 99 -11.59 1.92 -16.17
CA LYS A 99 -11.73 2.50 -17.54
C LYS A 99 -11.69 4.02 -17.55
N ASN A 100 -12.01 4.67 -16.43
CA ASN A 100 -11.96 6.12 -16.27
C ASN A 100 -10.64 6.62 -15.64
N GLY A 101 -9.68 5.72 -15.40
CA GLY A 101 -8.39 6.06 -14.79
C GLY A 101 -8.45 6.47 -13.31
N VAL A 102 -9.53 6.16 -12.61
CA VAL A 102 -9.70 6.45 -11.18
C VAL A 102 -8.95 5.43 -10.32
N VAL A 103 -8.93 4.18 -10.77
CA VAL A 103 -8.22 3.06 -10.13
C VAL A 103 -7.28 2.45 -11.17
N ILE A 104 -6.12 2.01 -10.73
CA ILE A 104 -5.22 1.17 -11.56
C ILE A 104 -5.52 -0.29 -11.27
N GLY A 105 -5.66 -1.10 -12.30
CA GLY A 105 -5.83 -2.54 -12.16
C GLY A 105 -4.55 -3.22 -11.65
N PHE A 106 -4.72 -4.30 -10.88
CA PHE A 106 -3.60 -5.03 -10.28
C PHE A 106 -2.62 -5.55 -11.34
N GLU A 107 -3.11 -6.19 -12.40
CA GLU A 107 -2.25 -6.70 -13.48
C GLU A 107 -1.59 -5.56 -14.26
N GLU A 108 -2.31 -4.48 -14.54
CA GLU A 108 -1.74 -3.30 -15.19
C GLU A 108 -0.59 -2.70 -14.37
N MET A 109 -0.80 -2.59 -13.07
CA MET A 109 0.25 -2.09 -12.16
C MET A 109 1.45 -3.04 -12.13
N ALA A 110 1.22 -4.34 -12.05
CA ALA A 110 2.28 -5.34 -12.04
C ALA A 110 3.10 -5.30 -13.35
N GLU A 111 2.45 -5.25 -14.50
CA GLU A 111 3.09 -5.11 -15.81
C GLU A 111 3.97 -3.84 -15.87
N LYS A 112 3.43 -2.71 -15.42
CA LYS A 112 4.14 -1.42 -15.41
C LYS A 112 5.45 -1.46 -14.61
N TYR A 113 5.49 -2.23 -13.54
CA TYR A 113 6.68 -2.36 -12.67
C TYR A 113 7.49 -3.64 -12.91
N GLY A 114 7.17 -4.41 -13.94
CA GLY A 114 7.88 -5.65 -14.28
C GLY A 114 7.68 -6.77 -13.26
N ILE A 115 6.60 -6.73 -12.48
CA ILE A 115 6.25 -7.75 -11.50
C ILE A 115 5.48 -8.85 -12.22
N LYS A 116 6.00 -10.08 -12.17
CA LYS A 116 5.27 -11.23 -12.71
C LYS A 116 4.17 -11.66 -11.77
N VAL A 117 2.92 -11.54 -12.19
CA VAL A 117 1.77 -12.11 -11.51
C VAL A 117 1.61 -13.57 -11.95
N ASP A 118 1.70 -14.50 -11.00
CA ASP A 118 1.42 -15.92 -11.25
C ASP A 118 -0.06 -16.18 -10.99
N ALA A 119 -0.87 -16.02 -12.02
CA ALA A 119 -2.30 -16.19 -11.95
C ALA A 119 -2.73 -17.64 -11.62
N ASP A 120 -1.85 -18.61 -11.78
CA ASP A 120 -2.14 -20.03 -11.49
C ASP A 120 -2.05 -20.34 -9.98
N ASN A 121 -1.45 -19.43 -9.20
CA ASN A 121 -1.45 -19.51 -7.73
C ASN A 121 -2.78 -19.09 -7.09
N TYR A 122 -3.72 -18.57 -7.87
CA TYR A 122 -5.03 -18.17 -7.35
C TYR A 122 -6.07 -19.27 -7.55
N ILE A 123 -6.96 -19.41 -6.57
CA ILE A 123 -8.14 -20.30 -6.71
C ILE A 123 -8.96 -19.81 -7.91
N PRO A 124 -9.31 -20.69 -8.88
CA PRO A 124 -9.96 -20.27 -10.14
C PRO A 124 -11.23 -19.43 -9.95
N GLY A 125 -12.01 -19.69 -8.89
CA GLY A 125 -13.20 -18.90 -8.57
C GLY A 125 -12.89 -17.46 -8.12
N ILE A 126 -11.71 -17.21 -7.56
CA ILE A 126 -11.28 -15.86 -7.13
C ILE A 126 -10.69 -15.09 -8.30
N LYS A 127 -9.91 -15.76 -9.14
CA LYS A 127 -9.26 -15.14 -10.30
C LYS A 127 -10.23 -14.36 -11.19
N ASN A 128 -11.43 -14.89 -11.42
CA ASN A 128 -12.41 -14.27 -12.30
C ASN A 128 -13.37 -13.32 -11.59
N PHE A 129 -13.39 -13.34 -10.25
CA PHE A 129 -14.35 -12.53 -9.48
C PHE A 129 -14.04 -11.03 -9.54
N TYR A 130 -12.76 -10.68 -9.53
CA TYR A 130 -12.26 -9.31 -9.62
C TYR A 130 -11.59 -9.02 -10.98
N ALA A 131 -12.03 -9.69 -12.04
CA ALA A 131 -11.52 -9.45 -13.37
C ALA A 131 -12.46 -8.52 -14.16
N ASP A 132 -11.89 -7.76 -15.08
CA ASP A 132 -12.65 -6.99 -16.07
C ASP A 132 -13.24 -7.90 -17.17
N SER A 133 -13.91 -7.29 -18.17
CA SER A 133 -14.50 -8.02 -19.29
C SER A 133 -13.48 -8.76 -20.18
N ASP A 134 -12.22 -8.40 -20.08
CA ASP A 134 -11.12 -8.99 -20.85
C ASP A 134 -10.36 -10.05 -20.03
N GLY A 135 -10.83 -10.30 -18.80
CA GLY A 135 -10.26 -11.29 -17.88
C GLY A 135 -9.01 -10.82 -17.13
N LYS A 136 -8.67 -9.52 -17.19
CA LYS A 136 -7.60 -8.93 -16.40
C LYS A 136 -8.06 -8.69 -14.97
N MET A 137 -7.24 -9.09 -13.99
CA MET A 137 -7.48 -8.76 -12.58
C MET A 137 -7.26 -7.27 -12.32
N ILE A 138 -8.20 -6.70 -11.61
CA ILE A 138 -8.25 -5.30 -11.23
C ILE A 138 -7.92 -5.11 -9.78
#